data_cab62d6cd299caca1cc97f84dd391692
#
_entry.id   cab62d6cd299caca1cc97f84dd391692
#
_cell.length_a   1.000
_cell.length_b   1.000
_cell.length_c   1.000
_cell.angle_alpha   90.00
_cell.angle_beta   90.00
_cell.angle_gamma   90.00
#
_symmetry.space_group_name_H-M   'P 1'
#
loop_
_entity.id
_entity.type
_entity.pdbx_description
1 polymer ?
#
loop_
_entity_poly.entity_id
_entity_poly.type
_entity_poly.pdbx_seq_one_letter_code
_entity_poly.pdbx_strand_id
1 'polypeptide(L)'
;MRKLILILVAFLPFEAIAKERPNVLLLCIDDLRPELKCFGVDYIHSPNIDKLASQGRAFHRHYVQAPTCGASRYTLLTGTYGSADNGALFRRAEAMKGKSFPAWFSKHGYTTVSVGKVSHHP
;
A
#
# COMPACT_ATOMS: atom_id res chain seq x y z
N MET A 1 -7.51 -43.94 52.80
CA MET A 1 -7.47 -44.24 51.35
C MET A 1 -7.60 -42.92 50.57
N ARG A 2 -6.51 -42.35 50.07
CA ARG A 2 -6.50 -41.09 49.28
C ARG A 2 -6.76 -41.42 47.83
N LYS A 3 -7.87 -40.95 47.27
CA LYS A 3 -8.16 -41.10 45.82
C LYS A 3 -7.33 -40.06 45.06
N LEU A 4 -6.39 -40.59 44.24
CA LEU A 4 -5.60 -39.78 43.31
C LEU A 4 -6.49 -39.47 42.09
N ILE A 5 -6.88 -38.20 41.92
CA ILE A 5 -7.58 -37.74 40.71
C ILE A 5 -6.54 -37.37 39.70
N LEU A 6 -6.41 -38.17 38.62
CA LEU A 6 -5.55 -37.91 37.49
C LEU A 6 -6.30 -36.94 36.55
N ILE A 7 -5.87 -35.68 36.50
CA ILE A 7 -6.42 -34.70 35.54
C ILE A 7 -5.66 -34.90 34.22
N LEU A 8 -6.30 -35.53 33.25
CA LEU A 8 -5.83 -35.64 31.88
C LEU A 8 -6.04 -34.32 31.16
N VAL A 9 -5.00 -33.49 31.07
CA VAL A 9 -5.04 -32.27 30.25
C VAL A 9 -4.87 -32.69 28.80
N ALA A 10 -5.95 -32.73 28.05
CA ALA A 10 -5.92 -32.93 26.60
C ALA A 10 -5.29 -31.71 25.92
N PHE A 11 -4.07 -31.84 25.47
CA PHE A 11 -3.44 -30.88 24.55
C PHE A 11 -4.15 -31.01 23.21
N LEU A 12 -5.16 -30.18 22.95
CA LEU A 12 -5.67 -29.99 21.60
C LEU A 12 -4.60 -29.23 20.81
N PRO A 13 -4.17 -29.71 19.64
CA PRO A 13 -3.30 -28.95 18.78
C PRO A 13 -4.03 -27.67 18.37
N PHE A 14 -3.52 -26.53 18.79
CA PHE A 14 -3.96 -25.22 18.30
C PHE A 14 -3.43 -25.12 16.87
N GLU A 15 -4.21 -25.60 15.90
CA GLU A 15 -3.91 -25.31 14.51
C GLU A 15 -3.98 -23.81 14.32
N ALA A 16 -2.82 -23.17 14.27
CA ALA A 16 -2.70 -21.80 13.85
C ALA A 16 -3.20 -21.75 12.41
N ILE A 17 -4.44 -21.30 12.22
CA ILE A 17 -4.99 -20.99 10.89
C ILE A 17 -4.04 -19.97 10.30
N ALA A 18 -3.20 -20.39 9.39
CA ALA A 18 -2.31 -19.51 8.66
C ALA A 18 -3.19 -18.50 7.92
N LYS A 19 -3.27 -17.29 8.46
CA LYS A 19 -4.06 -16.22 7.86
C LYS A 19 -3.51 -15.98 6.46
N GLU A 20 -4.30 -16.31 5.44
CA GLU A 20 -3.91 -16.06 4.06
C GLU A 20 -3.51 -14.60 3.91
N ARG A 21 -2.32 -14.40 3.35
CA ARG A 21 -1.80 -13.05 3.10
C ARG A 21 -2.44 -12.52 1.83
N PRO A 22 -3.22 -11.43 1.88
CA PRO A 22 -3.86 -10.91 0.69
C PRO A 22 -2.81 -10.36 -0.29
N ASN A 23 -3.08 -10.50 -1.58
CA ASN A 23 -2.33 -9.78 -2.59
C ASN A 23 -2.63 -8.28 -2.50
N VAL A 24 -1.62 -7.45 -2.72
CA VAL A 24 -1.74 -5.99 -2.68
C VAL A 24 -1.41 -5.44 -4.07
N LEU A 25 -2.37 -4.79 -4.69
CA LEU A 25 -2.18 -4.07 -5.95
C LEU A 25 -2.27 -2.56 -5.68
N LEU A 26 -1.18 -1.85 -5.95
CA LEU A 26 -1.16 -0.40 -5.97
C LEU A 26 -1.20 0.07 -7.42
N LEU A 27 -2.31 0.67 -7.83
CA LEU A 27 -2.50 1.28 -9.14
C LEU A 27 -2.33 2.80 -9.04
N CYS A 28 -1.22 3.31 -9.56
CA CYS A 28 -0.94 4.75 -9.60
C CYS A 28 -1.15 5.29 -10.99
N ILE A 29 -1.97 6.33 -11.11
CA ILE A 29 -2.19 7.08 -12.35
C ILE A 29 -1.52 8.44 -12.21
N ASP A 30 -0.53 8.69 -13.05
CA ASP A 30 0.22 9.94 -13.03
C ASP A 30 -0.64 11.09 -13.59
N ASP A 31 -0.52 12.27 -13.02
CA ASP A 31 -1.24 13.49 -13.41
C ASP A 31 -2.78 13.35 -13.48
N LEU A 32 -3.35 12.39 -12.79
CA LEU A 32 -4.79 12.25 -12.69
C LEU A 32 -5.38 13.38 -11.85
N ARG A 33 -6.22 14.20 -12.48
CA ARG A 33 -7.10 15.13 -11.77
C ARG A 33 -8.30 14.36 -11.17
N PRO A 34 -9.01 14.91 -10.18
CA PRO A 34 -10.20 14.26 -9.63
C PRO A 34 -11.38 14.31 -10.62
N GLU A 35 -11.12 14.03 -11.88
CA GLU A 35 -12.08 14.09 -13.00
C GLU A 35 -12.58 12.68 -13.35
N LEU A 36 -13.09 11.96 -12.37
CA LEU A 36 -13.71 10.65 -12.53
C LEU A 36 -15.20 10.72 -12.16
N LYS A 37 -16.01 9.84 -12.72
CA LYS A 37 -17.44 9.80 -12.42
C LYS A 37 -17.72 9.57 -10.93
N CYS A 38 -16.93 8.72 -10.26
CA CYS A 38 -17.03 8.51 -8.82
C CYS A 38 -16.71 9.75 -7.97
N PHE A 39 -16.14 10.81 -8.57
CA PHE A 39 -15.94 12.14 -7.96
C PHE A 39 -16.94 13.19 -8.45
N GLY A 40 -17.98 12.79 -9.18
CA GLY A 40 -19.05 13.66 -9.62
C GLY A 40 -18.86 14.31 -10.99
N VAL A 41 -17.95 13.77 -11.82
CA VAL A 41 -17.68 14.28 -13.18
C VAL A 41 -18.34 13.38 -14.22
N ASP A 42 -19.22 13.94 -15.05
CA ASP A 42 -20.05 13.15 -15.97
C ASP A 42 -19.45 12.95 -17.36
N TYR A 43 -18.48 13.77 -17.78
CA TYR A 43 -17.88 13.70 -19.13
C TYR A 43 -16.76 12.67 -19.26
N ILE A 44 -16.31 12.07 -18.15
CA ILE A 44 -15.28 11.02 -18.18
C ILE A 44 -15.94 9.64 -18.06
N HIS A 45 -15.53 8.74 -18.96
CA HIS A 45 -15.98 7.36 -18.94
C HIS A 45 -14.98 6.48 -18.19
N SER A 46 -15.30 6.15 -16.93
CA SER A 46 -14.43 5.40 -16.02
C SER A 46 -15.11 4.22 -15.31
N PRO A 47 -15.81 3.32 -16.05
CA PRO A 47 -16.71 2.33 -15.44
C PRO A 47 -16.02 1.38 -14.48
N ASN A 48 -14.79 0.99 -14.75
CA ASN A 48 -14.05 0.05 -13.91
C ASN A 48 -13.58 0.70 -12.60
N ILE A 49 -13.13 1.96 -12.67
CA ILE A 49 -12.73 2.71 -11.47
C ILE A 49 -13.99 3.05 -10.64
N ASP A 50 -15.08 3.42 -11.28
CA ASP A 50 -16.35 3.69 -10.62
C ASP A 50 -16.91 2.45 -9.91
N LYS A 51 -16.80 1.29 -10.55
CA LYS A 51 -17.15 0.01 -9.95
C LYS A 51 -16.27 -0.29 -8.73
N LEU A 52 -14.96 -0.09 -8.82
CA LEU A 52 -14.04 -0.28 -7.70
C LEU A 52 -14.38 0.69 -6.55
N ALA A 53 -14.66 1.94 -6.86
CA ALA A 53 -15.06 2.94 -5.87
C ALA A 53 -16.36 2.58 -5.15
N SER A 54 -17.33 2.02 -5.87
CA SER A 54 -18.61 1.57 -5.30
C SER A 54 -18.50 0.35 -4.37
N GLN A 55 -17.48 -0.47 -4.57
CA GLN A 55 -17.19 -1.67 -3.78
C GLN A 55 -16.20 -1.45 -2.64
N GLY A 56 -15.53 -0.31 -2.65
CA GLY A 56 -14.48 0.05 -1.71
C GLY A 56 -14.76 1.34 -0.97
N ARG A 57 -13.69 2.06 -0.68
CA ARG A 57 -13.77 3.38 -0.03
C ARG A 57 -13.10 4.43 -0.92
N ALA A 58 -13.87 5.39 -1.38
CA ALA A 58 -13.37 6.57 -2.09
C ALA A 58 -13.04 7.70 -1.10
N PHE A 59 -11.85 8.29 -1.23
CA PHE A 59 -11.41 9.40 -0.40
C PHE A 59 -11.49 10.70 -1.21
N HIS A 60 -12.53 11.48 -1.01
CA HIS A 60 -12.75 12.75 -1.72
C HIS A 60 -11.84 13.90 -1.25
N ARG A 61 -11.20 13.76 -0.10
CA ARG A 61 -10.32 14.78 0.51
C ARG A 61 -8.98 14.16 0.88
N HIS A 62 -8.32 13.56 -0.10
CA HIS A 62 -6.99 13.00 0.05
C HIS A 62 -5.99 13.93 -0.65
N TYR A 63 -4.99 14.41 0.08
CA TYR A 63 -4.06 15.43 -0.39
C TYR A 63 -2.65 14.86 -0.46
N VAL A 64 -1.91 15.27 -1.48
CA VAL A 64 -0.49 14.97 -1.60
C VAL A 64 0.34 15.96 -0.78
N GLN A 65 1.50 15.54 -0.31
CA GLN A 65 2.42 16.40 0.42
C GLN A 65 3.00 17.51 -0.46
N ALA A 66 3.25 17.24 -1.74
CA ALA A 66 3.67 18.22 -2.74
C ALA A 66 3.09 17.83 -4.11
N PRO A 67 2.56 18.79 -4.90
CA PRO A 67 1.94 18.52 -6.20
C PRO A 67 3.00 18.34 -7.30
N THR A 68 3.98 17.48 -7.04
CA THR A 68 5.13 17.19 -7.92
C THR A 68 5.39 15.69 -7.89
N CYS A 69 5.56 15.07 -9.04
CA CYS A 69 5.62 13.61 -9.20
C CYS A 69 6.66 12.96 -8.27
N GLY A 70 7.89 13.45 -8.26
CA GLY A 70 8.97 12.87 -7.46
C GLY A 70 8.75 13.01 -5.97
N ALA A 71 8.35 14.18 -5.51
CA ALA A 71 8.07 14.44 -4.10
C ALA A 71 6.87 13.63 -3.59
N SER A 72 5.78 13.60 -4.37
CA SER A 72 4.59 12.80 -4.05
C SER A 72 4.92 11.32 -3.96
N ARG A 73 5.67 10.77 -4.94
CA ARG A 73 6.10 9.37 -4.96
C ARG A 73 7.06 9.04 -3.83
N TYR A 74 7.94 9.96 -3.48
CA TYR A 74 8.81 9.79 -2.32
C TYR A 74 7.99 9.56 -1.05
N THR A 75 7.03 10.43 -0.77
CA THR A 75 6.16 10.31 0.39
C THR A 75 5.31 9.04 0.34
N LEU A 76 4.74 8.72 -0.82
CA LEU A 76 3.95 7.51 -1.03
C LEU A 76 4.75 6.24 -0.72
N LEU A 77 5.98 6.14 -1.26
CA LEU A 77 6.80 4.93 -1.13
C LEU A 77 7.43 4.78 0.25
N THR A 78 7.72 5.87 0.93
CA THR A 78 8.53 5.86 2.16
C THR A 78 7.77 6.21 3.42
N GLY A 79 6.58 6.80 3.29
CA GLY A 79 5.81 7.31 4.42
C GLY A 79 6.44 8.52 5.11
N THR A 80 7.46 9.14 4.50
CA THR A 80 8.19 10.28 5.07
C THR A 80 8.07 11.52 4.20
N TYR A 81 8.03 12.69 4.82
CA TYR A 81 8.12 13.95 4.10
C TYR A 81 9.52 14.15 3.53
N GLY A 82 9.61 14.56 2.28
CA GLY A 82 10.84 14.88 1.57
C GLY A 82 10.85 16.33 1.08
N SER A 83 11.87 16.68 0.28
CA SER A 83 11.87 17.95 -0.46
C SER A 83 10.76 17.95 -1.52
N ALA A 84 10.23 19.13 -1.81
CA ALA A 84 9.10 19.34 -2.72
C ALA A 84 9.53 19.36 -4.21
N ASP A 85 10.46 18.51 -4.61
CA ASP A 85 10.97 18.45 -5.98
C ASP A 85 11.12 17.03 -6.51
N ASN A 86 11.27 16.90 -7.83
CA ASN A 86 11.29 15.61 -8.51
C ASN A 86 12.53 14.76 -8.19
N GLY A 87 13.64 15.36 -7.78
CA GLY A 87 14.86 14.65 -7.41
C GLY A 87 14.87 14.05 -6.00
N ALA A 88 13.78 14.17 -5.25
CA ALA A 88 13.71 13.77 -3.84
C ALA A 88 14.11 12.31 -3.60
N LEU A 89 13.56 11.38 -4.39
CA LEU A 89 13.88 9.95 -4.28
C LEU A 89 15.33 9.66 -4.64
N PHE A 90 15.81 10.28 -5.70
CA PHE A 90 17.17 10.07 -6.18
C PHE A 90 18.23 10.52 -5.18
N ARG A 91 18.10 11.75 -4.68
CA ARG A 91 19.08 12.31 -3.72
C ARG A 91 19.09 11.59 -2.37
N ARG A 92 18.01 10.93 -2.02
CA ARG A 92 17.88 10.21 -0.74
C ARG A 92 17.87 8.70 -0.89
N ALA A 93 18.18 8.18 -2.07
CA ALA A 93 18.12 6.75 -2.37
C ALA A 93 18.90 5.91 -1.36
N GLU A 94 20.13 6.29 -1.05
CA GLU A 94 20.96 5.55 -0.08
C GLU A 94 20.40 5.64 1.35
N ALA A 95 19.98 6.83 1.78
CA ALA A 95 19.40 7.02 3.12
C ALA A 95 18.08 6.28 3.30
N MET A 96 17.37 6.01 2.20
CA MET A 96 16.06 5.35 2.19
C MET A 96 16.12 3.89 1.76
N LYS A 97 17.31 3.34 1.52
CA LYS A 97 17.51 1.95 1.13
C LYS A 97 16.81 0.99 2.11
N GLY A 98 15.92 0.17 1.59
CA GLY A 98 15.15 -0.77 2.39
C GLY A 98 14.03 -0.18 3.25
N LYS A 99 13.79 1.14 3.19
CA LYS A 99 12.77 1.83 4.01
C LYS A 99 11.45 2.11 3.27
N SER A 100 11.32 1.63 2.04
CA SER A 100 10.06 1.77 1.30
C SER A 100 9.07 0.66 1.66
N PHE A 101 7.76 0.90 1.45
CA PHE A 101 6.78 -0.14 1.69
C PHE A 101 6.96 -1.38 0.78
N PRO A 102 7.39 -1.29 -0.50
CA PRO A 102 7.73 -2.49 -1.26
C PRO A 102 8.87 -3.30 -0.63
N ALA A 103 9.90 -2.62 -0.12
CA ALA A 103 10.99 -3.29 0.59
C ALA A 103 10.50 -3.94 1.89
N TRP A 104 9.57 -3.30 2.59
CA TRP A 104 8.93 -3.88 3.77
C TRP A 104 8.14 -5.13 3.43
N PHE A 105 7.31 -5.10 2.39
CA PHE A 105 6.58 -6.28 1.91
C PHE A 105 7.52 -7.43 1.52
N SER A 106 8.57 -7.13 0.77
CA SER A 106 9.59 -8.12 0.40
C SER A 106 10.22 -8.79 1.62
N LYS A 107 10.58 -8.01 2.62
CA LYS A 107 11.11 -8.50 3.90
C LYS A 107 10.15 -9.44 4.65
N HIS A 108 8.85 -9.28 4.42
CA HIS A 108 7.81 -10.07 5.06
C HIS A 108 7.27 -11.20 4.17
N GLY A 109 8.05 -11.63 3.18
CA GLY A 109 7.77 -12.80 2.36
C GLY A 109 6.78 -12.58 1.23
N TYR A 110 6.58 -11.33 0.77
CA TYR A 110 5.87 -11.03 -0.47
C TYR A 110 6.84 -10.96 -1.64
N THR A 111 6.41 -11.41 -2.79
CA THR A 111 7.07 -11.08 -4.06
C THR A 111 6.58 -9.69 -4.49
N THR A 112 7.50 -8.74 -4.66
CA THR A 112 7.17 -7.38 -5.09
C THR A 112 7.52 -7.19 -6.56
N VAL A 113 6.58 -6.66 -7.32
CA VAL A 113 6.74 -6.38 -8.76
C VAL A 113 6.38 -4.93 -9.01
N SER A 114 7.17 -4.26 -9.84
CA SER A 114 6.94 -2.88 -10.25
C SER A 114 6.85 -2.80 -11.78
N VAL A 115 5.85 -2.10 -12.29
CA VAL A 115 5.63 -1.91 -13.73
C VAL A 115 5.36 -0.43 -14.00
N GLY A 116 6.01 0.12 -15.01
CA GLY A 116 5.86 1.53 -15.41
C GLY A 116 6.54 2.50 -14.45
N LYS A 117 5.98 3.70 -14.32
CA LYS A 117 6.54 4.79 -13.52
C LYS A 117 6.26 4.59 -12.03
N VAL A 118 7.17 3.99 -11.32
CA VAL A 118 7.08 3.78 -9.86
C VAL A 118 7.80 4.89 -9.08
N SER A 119 9.02 5.23 -9.49
CA SER A 119 9.76 6.40 -9.00
C SER A 119 9.86 7.46 -10.09
N HIS A 120 10.44 8.60 -9.75
CA HIS A 120 10.75 9.65 -10.71
C HIS A 120 12.25 9.71 -10.91
N HIS A 121 12.70 9.57 -12.15
CA HIS A 121 14.10 9.79 -12.53
C HIS A 121 14.31 11.26 -12.86
N PRO A 122 15.51 11.83 -12.59
CA PRO A 122 15.87 13.17 -13.00
C PRO A 122 15.90 13.34 -14.51
#